data_08ebfeafd4624f7946a8dc7917a7d9a7
#
_entry.id   08ebfeafd4624f7946a8dc7917a7d9a7
#
_cell.length_a   1.000
_cell.length_b   1.000
_cell.length_c   1.000
_cell.angle_alpha   90.00
_cell.angle_beta   90.00
_cell.angle_gamma   90.00
#
_symmetry.space_group_name_H-M   'P 1'
#
loop_
_entity.id
_entity.type
_entity.pdbx_description
1 polymer ?
#
loop_
_entity_poly.entity_id
_entity_poly.type
_entity_poly.pdbx_seq_one_letter_code
_entity_poly.pdbx_strand_id
1 'polypeptide(L)'
;IPLRRQRQMCIRDRATKMGLKLNGIHIATNKNDILHRLFSSGIYSKNKTIKSLAPSMDISVASNFERLMVDVLNEDRAKVSELMNNFPENSIDFNNLKHWKKINSFFTSSKTEDQEIKECVKKVVSETGYLIDPHTATAVSGCPPIQNESILTFATAHPAKFPEVFNDVEGFEENIPLELKNIFEKQQKFVKLNNKYEDIADFISSNYAS
;
A
#
# COMPACT_ATOMS: atom_id res chain seq x y z
N ILE A 1 0.92 1.64 -12.79
CA ILE A 1 1.47 1.36 -11.44
C ILE A 1 0.39 0.99 -10.40
N PRO A 2 -0.87 1.43 -10.47
CA PRO A 2 -1.91 0.91 -9.58
C PRO A 2 -2.07 -0.62 -9.62
N LEU A 3 -1.75 -1.24 -10.75
CA LEU A 3 -1.87 -2.69 -10.97
C LEU A 3 -0.98 -3.56 -10.05
N ARG A 4 0.17 -3.07 -9.57
CA ARG A 4 1.04 -3.88 -8.69
C ARG A 4 0.44 -4.08 -7.29
N ARG A 5 -0.13 -3.05 -6.68
CA ARG A 5 -0.80 -3.17 -5.38
C ARG A 5 -2.04 -4.04 -5.42
N GLN A 6 -2.84 -3.88 -6.45
CA GLN A 6 -4.01 -4.74 -6.67
C GLN A 6 -3.61 -6.21 -6.84
N ARG A 7 -2.48 -6.49 -7.53
CA ARG A 7 -1.96 -7.85 -7.69
C ARG A 7 -1.52 -8.47 -6.36
N GLN A 8 -0.95 -7.73 -5.43
CA GLN A 8 -0.45 -8.29 -4.17
C GLN A 8 -1.57 -8.80 -3.26
N MET A 9 -2.67 -8.06 -3.09
CA MET A 9 -3.82 -8.57 -2.36
C MET A 9 -4.45 -9.77 -3.09
N CYS A 10 -4.55 -9.70 -4.42
CA CYS A 10 -5.04 -10.81 -5.22
C CYS A 10 -4.13 -12.04 -5.15
N ILE A 11 -2.81 -11.87 -5.09
CA ILE A 11 -1.86 -12.98 -4.97
C ILE A 11 -2.04 -13.68 -3.63
N ARG A 12 -2.14 -12.95 -2.52
CA ARG A 12 -2.35 -13.52 -1.18
C ARG A 12 -3.69 -14.26 -1.07
N ASP A 13 -4.78 -13.62 -1.50
CA ASP A 13 -6.11 -14.24 -1.55
C ASP A 13 -6.09 -15.50 -2.43
N ARG A 14 -5.48 -15.42 -3.60
CA ARG A 14 -5.34 -16.55 -4.50
C ARG A 14 -4.50 -17.67 -3.88
N ALA A 15 -3.37 -17.37 -3.26
CA ALA A 15 -2.52 -18.33 -2.60
C ALA A 15 -3.27 -19.07 -1.47
N THR A 16 -4.03 -18.32 -0.67
CA THR A 16 -4.88 -18.90 0.39
C THR A 16 -5.96 -19.80 -0.20
N LYS A 17 -6.64 -19.37 -1.25
CA LYS A 17 -7.64 -20.19 -1.97
C LYS A 17 -7.02 -21.42 -2.65
N MET A 18 -5.73 -21.38 -2.95
CA MET A 18 -4.95 -22.51 -3.47
C MET A 18 -4.38 -23.44 -2.37
N GLY A 19 -4.68 -23.18 -1.11
CA GLY A 19 -4.31 -24.03 0.01
C GLY A 19 -3.11 -23.56 0.84
N LEU A 20 -2.54 -22.39 0.56
CA LEU A 20 -1.52 -21.82 1.44
C LEU A 20 -2.14 -21.50 2.81
N LYS A 21 -1.64 -22.15 3.85
CA LYS A 21 -2.08 -21.90 5.22
C LYS A 21 -1.36 -20.64 5.74
N LEU A 22 -2.13 -19.62 6.05
CA LEU A 22 -1.68 -18.39 6.71
C LEU A 22 -2.36 -18.30 8.08
N ASN A 23 -1.58 -17.99 9.11
CA ASN A 23 -2.11 -17.81 10.47
C ASN A 23 -2.76 -16.43 10.67
N GLY A 24 -2.41 -15.46 9.81
CA GLY A 24 -3.01 -14.13 9.81
C GLY A 24 -2.40 -13.23 8.72
N ILE A 25 -2.96 -12.05 8.59
CA ILE A 25 -2.46 -11.00 7.71
C ILE A 25 -2.23 -9.74 8.53
N HIS A 26 -1.00 -9.21 8.48
CA HIS A 26 -0.69 -7.91 9.08
C HIS A 26 -0.79 -6.80 8.03
N ILE A 27 -1.53 -5.74 8.37
CA ILE A 27 -1.71 -4.55 7.53
C ILE A 27 -0.89 -3.42 8.14
N ALA A 28 0.23 -3.10 7.51
CA ALA A 28 1.05 -1.96 7.90
C ALA A 28 0.63 -0.71 7.12
N THR A 29 0.43 0.38 7.80
CA THR A 29 0.15 1.70 7.24
C THR A 29 1.22 2.70 7.67
N ASN A 30 1.45 3.73 6.86
CA ASN A 30 2.17 4.91 7.32
C ASN A 30 1.24 5.80 8.16
N LYS A 31 1.61 7.05 8.40
CA LYS A 31 0.75 8.01 9.13
C LYS A 31 -0.61 8.30 8.48
N ASN A 32 -0.82 7.86 7.24
CA ASN A 32 -2.15 7.84 6.60
C ASN A 32 -2.84 6.50 6.89
N ASP A 33 -3.43 6.40 8.03
CA ASP A 33 -3.75 5.18 8.76
C ASP A 33 -5.19 4.67 8.58
N ILE A 34 -5.84 4.97 7.47
CA ILE A 34 -7.26 4.63 7.25
C ILE A 34 -7.56 3.13 7.49
N LEU A 35 -6.69 2.23 7.03
CA LEU A 35 -6.88 0.80 7.25
C LEU A 35 -6.57 0.40 8.70
N HIS A 36 -5.52 0.97 9.31
CA HIS A 36 -5.24 0.70 10.73
C HIS A 36 -6.42 1.10 11.62
N ARG A 37 -6.99 2.27 11.41
CA ARG A 37 -8.20 2.72 12.14
C ARG A 37 -9.39 1.78 11.92
N LEU A 38 -9.60 1.35 10.66
CA LEU A 38 -10.65 0.39 10.36
C LEU A 38 -10.48 -0.92 11.14
N PHE A 39 -9.30 -1.56 11.07
CA PHE A 39 -9.09 -2.87 11.68
C PHE A 39 -9.00 -2.80 13.22
N SER A 40 -8.66 -1.65 13.78
CA SER A 40 -8.63 -1.44 15.24
C SER A 40 -9.97 -1.00 15.83
N SER A 41 -10.75 -0.20 15.11
CA SER A 41 -12.02 0.38 15.64
C SER A 41 -13.28 -0.12 14.93
N GLY A 42 -13.16 -0.74 13.77
CA GLY A 42 -14.30 -1.10 12.92
C GLY A 42 -14.87 0.08 12.11
N ILE A 43 -14.27 1.26 12.20
CA ILE A 43 -14.77 2.47 11.54
C ILE A 43 -13.89 2.81 10.32
N TYR A 44 -14.48 2.83 9.15
CA TYR A 44 -13.84 3.28 7.93
C TYR A 44 -14.22 4.72 7.64
N SER A 45 -13.28 5.63 7.82
CA SER A 45 -13.53 7.07 7.66
C SER A 45 -12.35 7.76 6.98
N LYS A 46 -12.65 8.69 6.09
CA LYS A 46 -11.67 9.47 5.35
C LYS A 46 -11.05 10.56 6.24
N ASN A 47 -9.73 10.67 6.19
CA ASN A 47 -8.97 11.79 6.76
C ASN A 47 -8.23 12.54 5.67
N LYS A 48 -7.76 13.74 5.98
CA LYS A 48 -6.86 14.49 5.09
C LYS A 48 -5.55 13.73 4.95
N THR A 49 -5.10 13.56 3.71
CA THR A 49 -3.81 12.91 3.42
C THR A 49 -2.64 13.80 3.87
N ILE A 50 -1.65 13.19 4.50
CA ILE A 50 -0.43 13.82 4.99
C ILE A 50 0.74 13.23 4.21
N LYS A 51 1.62 14.09 3.65
CA LYS A 51 2.82 13.64 2.94
C LYS A 51 3.75 12.88 3.88
N SER A 52 4.25 11.70 3.43
CA SER A 52 5.15 10.84 4.19
C SER A 52 6.37 10.40 3.37
N LEU A 53 7.28 9.66 4.01
CA LEU A 53 8.41 9.01 3.34
C LEU A 53 8.02 7.78 2.50
N ALA A 54 6.81 7.25 2.70
CA ALA A 54 6.25 6.16 1.90
C ALA A 54 5.08 6.66 1.03
N PRO A 55 5.34 7.51 0.00
CA PRO A 55 4.32 8.30 -0.69
C PRO A 55 3.26 7.46 -1.40
N SER A 56 3.57 6.22 -1.74
CA SER A 56 2.56 5.33 -2.30
C SER A 56 1.52 4.85 -1.29
N MET A 57 1.74 5.05 0.00
CA MET A 57 0.78 4.82 1.09
C MET A 57 0.06 6.10 1.53
N ASP A 58 0.35 7.25 0.90
CA ASP A 58 -0.31 8.53 1.18
C ASP A 58 -1.70 8.54 0.53
N ILE A 59 -2.60 7.80 1.12
CA ILE A 59 -3.98 7.61 0.64
C ILE A 59 -4.98 7.97 1.73
N SER A 60 -6.08 8.58 1.32
CA SER A 60 -7.24 8.84 2.18
C SER A 60 -8.35 7.80 2.00
N VAL A 61 -8.30 7.03 0.92
CA VAL A 61 -9.23 5.94 0.58
C VAL A 61 -8.42 4.75 0.08
N ALA A 62 -8.68 3.56 0.61
CA ALA A 62 -8.01 2.33 0.19
C ALA A 62 -8.84 1.61 -0.89
N SER A 63 -8.57 1.89 -2.16
CA SER A 63 -9.31 1.33 -3.30
C SER A 63 -9.30 -0.21 -3.38
N ASN A 64 -8.27 -0.84 -2.82
CA ASN A 64 -8.19 -2.31 -2.76
C ASN A 64 -9.02 -2.93 -1.63
N PHE A 65 -9.46 -2.14 -0.66
CA PHE A 65 -10.31 -2.59 0.44
C PHE A 65 -11.72 -2.98 -0.03
N GLU A 66 -12.21 -2.38 -1.09
CA GLU A 66 -13.53 -2.70 -1.68
C GLU A 66 -13.69 -4.20 -1.98
N ARG A 67 -12.60 -4.89 -2.31
CA ARG A 67 -12.61 -6.34 -2.54
C ARG A 67 -12.89 -7.14 -1.26
N LEU A 68 -12.31 -6.70 -0.14
CA LEU A 68 -12.59 -7.31 1.15
C LEU A 68 -14.02 -6.99 1.60
N MET A 69 -14.56 -5.82 1.24
CA MET A 69 -15.97 -5.48 1.50
C MET A 69 -16.93 -6.47 0.85
N VAL A 70 -16.61 -6.97 -0.35
CA VAL A 70 -17.43 -8.00 -1.00
C VAL A 70 -17.55 -9.24 -0.13
N ASP A 71 -16.43 -9.71 0.45
CA ASP A 71 -16.42 -10.85 1.37
C ASP A 71 -17.17 -10.54 2.68
N VAL A 72 -16.97 -9.34 3.25
CA VAL A 72 -17.65 -8.89 4.48
C VAL A 72 -19.17 -8.81 4.29
N LEU A 73 -19.61 -8.41 3.10
CA LEU A 73 -21.03 -8.25 2.75
C LEU A 73 -21.61 -9.50 2.06
N ASN A 74 -20.90 -10.63 2.14
CA ASN A 74 -21.35 -11.91 1.59
C ASN A 74 -21.69 -11.83 0.09
N GLU A 75 -20.76 -11.24 -0.69
CA GLU A 75 -20.84 -11.06 -2.15
C GLU A 75 -21.95 -10.08 -2.63
N ASP A 76 -22.59 -9.35 -1.73
CA ASP A 76 -23.55 -8.30 -2.08
C ASP A 76 -22.84 -7.08 -2.68
N ARG A 77 -22.60 -7.12 -3.99
CA ARG A 77 -21.93 -6.06 -4.76
C ARG A 77 -22.75 -4.77 -4.82
N ALA A 78 -24.08 -4.89 -4.81
CA ALA A 78 -24.97 -3.72 -4.82
C ALA A 78 -24.79 -2.92 -3.53
N LYS A 79 -24.70 -3.61 -2.39
CA LYS A 79 -24.45 -2.98 -1.09
C LYS A 79 -23.05 -2.38 -0.99
N VAL A 80 -22.03 -3.03 -1.56
CA VAL A 80 -20.67 -2.44 -1.67
C VAL A 80 -20.72 -1.14 -2.44
N SER A 81 -21.37 -1.14 -3.61
CA SER A 81 -21.50 0.06 -4.45
C SER A 81 -22.25 1.19 -3.74
N GLU A 82 -23.35 0.86 -3.06
CA GLU A 82 -24.12 1.84 -2.26
C GLU A 82 -23.25 2.50 -1.18
N LEU A 83 -22.53 1.68 -0.38
CA LEU A 83 -21.66 2.18 0.68
C LEU A 83 -20.53 3.03 0.13
N MET A 84 -19.90 2.63 -0.96
CA MET A 84 -18.78 3.36 -1.55
C MET A 84 -19.22 4.65 -2.28
N ASN A 85 -20.41 4.69 -2.85
CA ASN A 85 -20.96 5.91 -3.45
C ASN A 85 -21.29 6.97 -2.38
N ASN A 86 -21.68 6.54 -1.18
CA ASN A 86 -21.95 7.42 -0.05
C ASN A 86 -20.69 7.78 0.76
N PHE A 87 -19.59 7.07 0.54
CA PHE A 87 -18.28 7.41 1.02
C PHE A 87 -17.60 8.33 -0.03
N PRO A 88 -16.97 9.43 0.28
CA PRO A 88 -16.32 9.76 1.55
C PRO A 88 -17.06 10.77 2.43
N GLU A 89 -18.31 11.11 2.14
CA GLU A 89 -19.08 12.06 2.93
C GLU A 89 -19.46 11.49 4.31
N ASN A 90 -19.68 10.17 4.36
CA ASN A 90 -20.08 9.46 5.57
C ASN A 90 -19.05 8.37 5.95
N SER A 91 -18.79 8.19 7.23
CA SER A 91 -18.05 7.04 7.72
C SER A 91 -18.90 5.76 7.60
N ILE A 92 -18.21 4.61 7.42
CA ILE A 92 -18.87 3.30 7.40
C ILE A 92 -18.50 2.58 8.70
N ASP A 93 -19.52 2.19 9.47
CA ASP A 93 -19.35 1.36 10.67
C ASP A 93 -19.52 -0.13 10.31
N PHE A 94 -18.44 -0.88 10.42
CA PHE A 94 -18.37 -2.30 10.13
C PHE A 94 -18.76 -3.17 11.35
N ASN A 95 -18.79 -2.63 12.57
CA ASN A 95 -19.03 -3.40 13.79
C ASN A 95 -20.37 -4.12 13.80
N ASN A 96 -21.37 -3.55 13.12
CA ASN A 96 -22.71 -4.11 13.01
C ASN A 96 -22.87 -5.12 11.85
N LEU A 97 -21.82 -5.35 11.04
CA LEU A 97 -21.89 -6.30 9.92
C LEU A 97 -21.59 -7.71 10.39
N LYS A 98 -22.51 -8.65 10.06
CA LYS A 98 -22.51 -10.04 10.54
C LYS A 98 -21.15 -10.76 10.36
N HIS A 99 -20.49 -10.56 9.25
CA HIS A 99 -19.24 -11.27 8.93
C HIS A 99 -17.98 -10.52 9.35
N TRP A 100 -18.09 -9.25 9.78
CA TRP A 100 -16.94 -8.42 10.10
C TRP A 100 -16.06 -9.02 11.20
N LYS A 101 -16.65 -9.42 12.33
CA LYS A 101 -15.88 -9.99 13.45
C LYS A 101 -15.02 -11.18 13.03
N LYS A 102 -15.60 -12.09 12.25
CA LYS A 102 -14.88 -13.28 11.76
C LYS A 102 -13.74 -12.90 10.82
N ILE A 103 -13.98 -11.97 9.92
CA ILE A 103 -12.96 -11.52 8.97
C ILE A 103 -11.90 -10.72 9.70
N ASN A 104 -12.29 -9.78 10.55
CA ASN A 104 -11.36 -8.92 11.30
C ASN A 104 -10.42 -9.73 12.22
N SER A 105 -10.87 -10.85 12.78
CA SER A 105 -10.02 -11.70 13.64
C SER A 105 -8.82 -12.32 12.92
N PHE A 106 -8.80 -12.33 11.59
CA PHE A 106 -7.68 -12.81 10.78
C PHE A 106 -6.66 -11.71 10.48
N PHE A 107 -6.97 -10.46 10.79
CA PHE A 107 -6.14 -9.32 10.52
C PHE A 107 -5.60 -8.68 11.79
N THR A 108 -4.35 -8.25 11.71
CA THR A 108 -3.76 -7.29 12.64
C THR A 108 -3.31 -6.06 11.86
N SER A 109 -3.08 -4.95 12.53
CA SER A 109 -2.66 -3.75 11.83
C SER A 109 -1.78 -2.85 12.68
N SER A 110 -0.94 -2.06 12.02
CA SER A 110 -0.08 -1.07 12.64
C SER A 110 -0.06 0.24 11.86
N LYS A 111 0.37 1.27 12.56
CA LYS A 111 0.72 2.57 12.01
C LYS A 111 2.20 2.82 12.30
N THR A 112 2.95 3.31 11.30
CA THR A 112 4.39 3.59 11.39
C THR A 112 4.64 5.04 11.00
N GLU A 113 5.35 5.78 11.84
CA GLU A 113 5.74 7.17 11.60
C GLU A 113 7.02 7.26 10.77
N ASP A 114 7.29 8.41 10.14
CA ASP A 114 8.44 8.60 9.26
C ASP A 114 9.79 8.34 9.94
N GLN A 115 9.90 8.65 11.24
CA GLN A 115 11.12 8.39 12.01
C GLN A 115 11.38 6.90 12.17
N GLU A 116 10.34 6.12 12.47
CA GLU A 116 10.42 4.66 12.60
C GLU A 116 10.79 4.00 11.27
N ILE A 117 10.30 4.54 10.14
CA ILE A 117 10.69 4.08 8.80
C ILE A 117 12.20 4.25 8.59
N LYS A 118 12.76 5.44 8.91
CA LYS A 118 14.20 5.70 8.78
C LYS A 118 15.04 4.77 9.66
N GLU A 119 14.65 4.61 10.91
CA GLU A 119 15.33 3.74 11.87
C GLU A 119 15.30 2.28 11.40
N CYS A 120 14.17 1.83 10.88
CA CYS A 120 14.02 0.48 10.34
C CYS A 120 14.95 0.26 9.12
N VAL A 121 15.03 1.19 8.18
CA VAL A 121 15.94 1.11 7.04
C VAL A 121 17.37 0.97 7.51
N LYS A 122 17.83 1.86 8.41
CA LYS A 122 19.20 1.85 8.96
C LYS A 122 19.49 0.51 9.65
N LYS A 123 18.57 0.04 10.48
CA LYS A 123 18.69 -1.23 11.19
C LYS A 123 18.83 -2.41 10.23
N VAL A 124 17.95 -2.54 9.25
CA VAL A 124 17.97 -3.65 8.29
C VAL A 124 19.28 -3.65 7.49
N VAL A 125 19.74 -2.48 7.03
CA VAL A 125 21.03 -2.37 6.33
C VAL A 125 22.19 -2.79 7.21
N SER A 126 22.25 -2.30 8.45
CA SER A 126 23.35 -2.63 9.37
C SER A 126 23.39 -4.11 9.78
N GLU A 127 22.23 -4.75 9.92
CA GLU A 127 22.13 -6.15 10.35
C GLU A 127 22.30 -7.17 9.21
N THR A 128 21.88 -6.80 7.99
CA THR A 128 21.76 -7.75 6.87
C THR A 128 22.50 -7.34 5.61
N GLY A 129 22.93 -6.09 5.50
CA GLY A 129 23.43 -5.50 4.25
C GLY A 129 22.37 -5.30 3.17
N TYR A 130 21.09 -5.62 3.45
CA TYR A 130 19.99 -5.52 2.48
C TYR A 130 19.27 -4.18 2.56
N LEU A 131 19.16 -3.52 1.42
CA LEU A 131 18.50 -2.21 1.32
C LEU A 131 17.01 -2.39 0.99
N ILE A 132 16.15 -1.95 1.90
CA ILE A 132 14.70 -1.99 1.73
C ILE A 132 14.14 -0.61 1.41
N ASP A 133 13.08 -0.54 0.60
CA ASP A 133 12.36 0.72 0.33
C ASP A 133 11.48 1.15 1.52
N PRO A 134 11.08 2.43 1.61
CA PRO A 134 10.32 2.94 2.76
C PRO A 134 8.95 2.27 2.96
N HIS A 135 8.33 1.73 1.90
CA HIS A 135 7.06 1.01 2.05
C HIS A 135 7.29 -0.38 2.66
N THR A 136 8.39 -1.03 2.29
CA THR A 136 8.82 -2.29 2.90
C THR A 136 9.24 -2.04 4.36
N ALA A 137 9.96 -0.95 4.64
CA ALA A 137 10.33 -0.57 5.99
C ALA A 137 9.11 -0.30 6.89
N THR A 138 8.05 0.31 6.35
CA THR A 138 6.78 0.47 7.06
C THR A 138 6.21 -0.88 7.50
N ALA A 139 6.28 -1.89 6.63
CA ALA A 139 5.77 -3.22 6.97
C ALA A 139 6.65 -3.97 7.96
N VAL A 140 7.97 -3.84 7.85
CA VAL A 140 8.93 -4.50 8.75
C VAL A 140 8.89 -3.88 10.15
N SER A 141 8.86 -2.53 10.23
CA SER A 141 8.81 -1.81 11.49
C SER A 141 7.49 -2.03 12.24
N GLY A 142 6.38 -2.00 11.52
CA GLY A 142 5.04 -2.10 12.13
C GLY A 142 4.63 -3.51 12.51
N CYS A 143 5.30 -4.55 11.98
CA CYS A 143 4.94 -5.93 12.28
C CYS A 143 5.51 -6.37 13.65
N PRO A 144 4.67 -6.78 14.60
CA PRO A 144 5.16 -7.26 15.89
C PRO A 144 5.94 -8.58 15.69
N PRO A 145 6.99 -8.81 16.50
CA PRO A 145 7.70 -10.08 16.49
C PRO A 145 6.76 -11.22 16.91
N ILE A 146 6.68 -12.26 16.10
CA ILE A 146 5.87 -13.45 16.39
C ILE A 146 6.85 -14.59 16.68
N GLN A 147 6.73 -15.18 17.88
CA GLN A 147 7.58 -16.30 18.26
C GLN A 147 7.20 -17.55 17.47
N ASN A 148 8.23 -18.27 16.97
CA ASN A 148 8.09 -19.52 16.23
C ASN A 148 7.28 -19.46 14.92
N GLU A 149 7.11 -18.28 14.35
CA GLU A 149 6.46 -18.10 13.06
C GLU A 149 7.34 -17.32 12.07
N SER A 150 7.18 -17.62 10.79
CA SER A 150 7.83 -16.85 9.72
C SER A 150 6.91 -15.74 9.23
N ILE A 151 7.46 -14.54 9.11
CA ILE A 151 6.76 -13.39 8.57
C ILE A 151 7.23 -13.18 7.14
N LEU A 152 6.28 -13.19 6.20
CA LEU A 152 6.54 -12.86 4.80
C LEU A 152 6.17 -11.40 4.52
N THR A 153 7.17 -10.56 4.34
CA THR A 153 7.00 -9.15 3.95
C THR A 153 7.20 -8.99 2.45
N PHE A 154 6.28 -8.30 1.78
CA PHE A 154 6.36 -8.03 0.34
C PHE A 154 7.08 -6.73 0.07
N ALA A 155 8.27 -6.80 -0.52
CA ALA A 155 8.96 -5.65 -1.09
C ALA A 155 8.27 -5.22 -2.40
N THR A 156 7.82 -3.99 -2.47
CA THR A 156 6.92 -3.52 -3.54
C THR A 156 7.53 -2.48 -4.47
N ALA A 157 8.68 -1.92 -4.09
CA ALA A 157 9.38 -0.91 -4.83
C ALA A 157 10.90 -1.08 -4.69
N HIS A 158 11.65 -0.49 -5.63
CA HIS A 158 13.09 -0.42 -5.52
C HIS A 158 13.50 0.80 -4.70
N PRO A 159 14.47 0.69 -3.78
CA PRO A 159 14.95 1.79 -2.92
C PRO A 159 15.37 3.04 -3.70
N ALA A 160 16.01 2.87 -4.84
CA ALA A 160 16.44 3.98 -5.71
C ALA A 160 15.34 4.97 -6.13
N LYS A 161 14.06 4.64 -5.92
CA LYS A 161 12.95 5.55 -6.17
C LYS A 161 12.71 6.59 -5.07
N PHE A 162 13.38 6.44 -3.93
CA PHE A 162 13.15 7.24 -2.73
C PHE A 162 14.48 7.70 -2.13
N PRO A 163 15.33 8.41 -2.90
CA PRO A 163 16.68 8.76 -2.47
C PRO A 163 16.70 9.59 -1.18
N GLU A 164 15.66 10.37 -0.93
CA GLU A 164 15.54 11.21 0.25
C GLU A 164 15.49 10.44 1.59
N VAL A 165 15.14 9.16 1.54
CA VAL A 165 15.11 8.29 2.74
C VAL A 165 16.51 7.81 3.12
N PHE A 166 17.44 7.82 2.17
CA PHE A 166 18.74 7.18 2.27
C PHE A 166 19.90 8.16 2.42
N ASN A 167 19.63 9.46 2.62
CA ASN A 167 20.68 10.50 2.75
C ASN A 167 21.74 10.17 3.82
N ASP A 168 21.34 9.43 4.88
CA ASP A 168 22.21 9.04 5.98
C ASP A 168 22.51 7.53 6.00
N VAL A 169 22.38 6.84 4.87
CA VAL A 169 22.59 5.38 4.75
C VAL A 169 23.81 5.14 3.87
N GLU A 170 24.90 4.61 4.45
CA GLU A 170 26.10 4.23 3.69
C GLU A 170 25.78 3.17 2.62
N GLY A 171 26.46 3.25 1.48
CA GLY A 171 26.35 2.29 0.39
C GLY A 171 25.07 2.43 -0.44
N PHE A 172 24.22 3.42 -0.20
CA PHE A 172 22.99 3.60 -1.01
C PHE A 172 23.31 3.83 -2.49
N GLU A 173 24.30 4.69 -2.81
CA GLU A 173 24.66 5.02 -4.19
C GLU A 173 25.18 3.81 -4.96
N GLU A 174 25.89 2.91 -4.29
CA GLU A 174 26.41 1.66 -4.88
C GLU A 174 25.31 0.68 -5.28
N ASN A 175 24.14 0.78 -4.65
CA ASN A 175 22.99 -0.07 -4.90
C ASN A 175 22.03 0.47 -5.97
N ILE A 176 22.33 1.60 -6.60
CA ILE A 176 21.52 2.12 -7.71
C ILE A 176 21.86 1.32 -8.99
N PRO A 177 20.89 0.65 -9.62
CA PRO A 177 21.09 -0.03 -10.89
C PRO A 177 21.71 0.91 -11.94
N LEU A 178 22.65 0.40 -12.74
CA LEU A 178 23.37 1.20 -13.75
C LEU A 178 22.41 1.93 -14.70
N GLU A 179 21.31 1.27 -15.05
CA GLU A 179 20.27 1.82 -15.93
C GLU A 179 19.55 3.03 -15.31
N LEU A 180 19.59 3.17 -14.00
CA LEU A 180 18.95 4.26 -13.26
C LEU A 180 19.92 5.36 -12.81
N LYS A 181 21.24 5.14 -12.89
CA LYS A 181 22.22 6.12 -12.37
C LYS A 181 22.03 7.53 -12.95
N ASN A 182 21.67 7.64 -14.22
CA ASN A 182 21.52 8.93 -14.89
C ASN A 182 20.06 9.31 -15.15
N ILE A 183 19.09 8.59 -14.52
CA ILE A 183 17.66 8.84 -14.83
C ILE A 183 17.21 10.21 -14.33
N PHE A 184 17.79 10.67 -13.20
CA PHE A 184 17.45 11.96 -12.59
C PHE A 184 18.05 13.16 -13.36
N GLU A 185 19.06 12.91 -14.21
CA GLU A 185 19.67 13.93 -15.06
C GLU A 185 18.97 14.07 -16.41
N LYS A 186 18.12 13.09 -16.76
CA LYS A 186 17.38 13.11 -18.02
C LYS A 186 16.24 14.11 -17.99
N GLN A 187 16.06 14.80 -19.12
CA GLN A 187 14.92 15.69 -19.30
C GLN A 187 13.61 14.88 -19.20
N GLN A 188 12.70 15.35 -18.35
CA GLN A 188 11.36 14.77 -18.22
C GLN A 188 10.57 15.02 -19.50
N LYS A 189 9.98 13.96 -20.05
CA LYS A 189 9.04 14.02 -21.16
C LYS A 189 7.65 13.73 -20.66
N PHE A 190 6.78 14.72 -20.70
CA PHE A 190 5.37 14.56 -20.33
C PHE A 190 4.50 15.54 -21.13
N VAL A 191 3.24 15.17 -21.31
CA VAL A 191 2.21 16.04 -21.88
C VAL A 191 1.13 16.27 -20.84
N LYS A 192 0.76 17.52 -20.64
CA LYS A 192 -0.38 17.89 -19.77
C LYS A 192 -1.65 17.84 -20.60
N LEU A 193 -2.61 17.04 -20.14
CA LEU A 193 -3.95 16.96 -20.73
C LEU A 193 -4.98 17.41 -19.69
N ASN A 194 -6.15 17.86 -20.16
CA ASN A 194 -7.28 18.07 -19.29
C ASN A 194 -7.79 16.74 -18.74
N ASN A 195 -8.41 16.78 -17.56
CA ASN A 195 -9.01 15.58 -16.96
C ASN A 195 -10.39 15.30 -17.59
N LYS A 196 -10.40 15.10 -18.93
CA LYS A 196 -11.57 14.72 -19.72
C LYS A 196 -11.23 13.47 -20.53
N TYR A 197 -12.18 12.55 -20.59
CA TYR A 197 -11.99 11.29 -21.31
C TYR A 197 -11.66 11.53 -22.80
N GLU A 198 -12.39 12.44 -23.43
CA GLU A 198 -12.27 12.77 -24.86
C GLU A 198 -10.85 13.27 -25.18
N ASP A 199 -10.32 14.22 -24.40
CA ASP A 199 -8.98 14.79 -24.60
C ASP A 199 -7.88 13.72 -24.50
N ILE A 200 -8.05 12.75 -23.60
CA ILE A 200 -7.12 11.66 -23.39
C ILE A 200 -7.22 10.64 -24.54
N ALA A 201 -8.44 10.28 -24.93
CA ALA A 201 -8.69 9.33 -26.03
C ALA A 201 -8.16 9.87 -27.36
N ASP A 202 -8.43 11.14 -27.67
CA ASP A 202 -7.95 11.81 -28.87
C ASP A 202 -6.42 11.90 -28.90
N PHE A 203 -5.79 12.21 -27.76
CA PHE A 203 -4.34 12.25 -27.67
C PHE A 203 -3.71 10.86 -27.95
N ILE A 204 -4.28 9.81 -27.36
CA ILE A 204 -3.80 8.44 -27.57
C ILE A 204 -3.97 8.03 -29.04
N SER A 205 -5.17 8.27 -29.60
CA SER A 205 -5.48 7.91 -30.99
C SER A 205 -4.59 8.65 -32.00
N SER A 206 -4.31 9.93 -31.74
CA SER A 206 -3.51 10.77 -32.65
C SER A 206 -2.01 10.47 -32.59
N ASN A 207 -1.50 9.94 -31.49
CA ASN A 207 -0.05 9.76 -31.27
C ASN A 207 0.41 8.32 -31.25
N TYR A 208 -0.49 7.34 -31.02
CA TYR A 208 -0.12 5.94 -30.76
C TYR A 208 -1.02 4.90 -31.46
N ALA A 209 -2.08 5.31 -32.13
CA ALA A 209 -2.89 4.42 -32.96
C ALA A 209 -2.18 4.28 -34.33
N SER A 210 -1.41 3.23 -34.51
CA SER A 210 -0.87 2.76 -35.79
C SER A 210 -1.59 1.50 -36.21
#